data_ca0ab524c0c8cbe09cec07e76be288c6
#
_entry.id   ca0ab524c0c8cbe09cec07e76be288c6
#
_cell.length_a   1.000
_cell.length_b   1.000
_cell.length_c   1.000
_cell.angle_alpha   90.00
_cell.angle_beta   90.00
_cell.angle_gamma   90.00
#
_symmetry.space_group_name_H-M   'P 1'
#
loop_
_entity.id
_entity.type
_entity.pdbx_description
1 polymer ?
#
loop_
_entity_poly.entity_id
_entity_poly.type
_entity_poly.pdbx_seq_one_letter_code
_entity_poly.pdbx_strand_id
1 'polypeptide(L)'
;LTPKEIHDLEPNIKPFYHGGVYYSYARHARNPKKILLKLFDNFLKKDGKFLKINIQSLNIEEEKPVLKSEVQSFSFDKVVIACGAFSKKLTDNLNEKIPLDTERGYHVHFKDCEHLISRPVVFANRGFGITPMEQGLRVVGTVEFGGLNNPLSKSRIRNLINGAKYMLDGLPKHEDEWLGFRPSLPDFLPVIGPSKNYKNVFY
;
A
#
# COMPACT_ATOMS: atom_id res chain seq x y z
N LEU A 1 -11.98 25.50 0.03
CA LEU A 1 -13.21 25.57 -0.78
C LEU A 1 -14.43 25.72 0.09
N THR A 2 -15.37 26.51 -0.36
CA THR A 2 -16.73 26.60 0.19
C THR A 2 -17.57 25.38 -0.19
N PRO A 3 -18.70 25.11 0.47
CA PRO A 3 -19.60 24.03 0.08
C PRO A 3 -20.08 24.10 -1.37
N LYS A 4 -20.31 25.30 -1.89
CA LYS A 4 -20.71 25.53 -3.29
C LYS A 4 -19.59 25.09 -4.25
N GLU A 5 -18.36 25.52 -4.02
CA GLU A 5 -17.20 25.15 -4.84
C GLU A 5 -16.92 23.65 -4.80
N ILE A 6 -17.15 22.98 -3.66
CA ILE A 6 -17.03 21.52 -3.56
C ILE A 6 -18.10 20.86 -4.43
N HIS A 7 -19.35 21.32 -4.34
CA HIS A 7 -20.46 20.79 -5.14
C HIS A 7 -20.22 20.99 -6.64
N ASP A 8 -19.71 22.17 -7.05
CA ASP A 8 -19.39 22.46 -8.45
C ASP A 8 -18.27 21.52 -8.99
N LEU A 9 -17.32 21.10 -8.12
CA LEU A 9 -16.25 20.18 -8.48
C LEU A 9 -16.68 18.71 -8.47
N GLU A 10 -17.52 18.29 -7.53
CA GLU A 10 -17.95 16.90 -7.29
C GLU A 10 -19.45 16.85 -6.94
N PRO A 11 -20.33 17.05 -7.93
CA PRO A 11 -21.77 17.22 -7.72
C PRO A 11 -22.47 15.99 -7.15
N ASN A 12 -21.89 14.81 -7.29
CA ASN A 12 -22.47 13.55 -6.79
C ASN A 12 -22.17 13.30 -5.30
N ILE A 13 -21.27 14.09 -4.68
CA ILE A 13 -21.01 13.98 -3.24
C ILE A 13 -22.12 14.69 -2.47
N LYS A 14 -22.75 13.96 -1.54
CA LYS A 14 -23.78 14.52 -0.67
C LYS A 14 -23.22 15.66 0.18
N PRO A 15 -23.97 16.75 0.39
CA PRO A 15 -23.49 17.99 0.98
C PRO A 15 -23.38 17.92 2.52
N PHE A 16 -22.79 16.87 3.07
CA PHE A 16 -22.51 16.68 4.50
C PHE A 16 -21.13 17.25 4.89
N TYR A 17 -20.74 18.37 4.27
CA TYR A 17 -19.46 19.04 4.49
C TYR A 17 -19.66 20.56 4.69
N HIS A 18 -18.78 21.20 5.45
CA HIS A 18 -18.80 22.64 5.71
C HIS A 18 -17.74 23.40 4.91
N GLY A 19 -16.77 22.70 4.34
CA GLY A 19 -15.69 23.24 3.54
C GLY A 19 -14.69 22.16 3.19
N GLY A 20 -13.67 22.52 2.42
CA GLY A 20 -12.63 21.59 2.03
C GLY A 20 -11.34 22.27 1.57
N VAL A 21 -10.28 21.49 1.45
CA VAL A 21 -9.01 21.90 0.87
C VAL A 21 -8.81 21.21 -0.48
N TYR A 22 -8.47 21.99 -1.50
CA TYR A 22 -8.17 21.46 -2.83
C TYR A 22 -6.69 21.56 -3.11
N TYR A 23 -6.09 20.42 -3.38
CA TYR A 23 -4.68 20.29 -3.76
C TYR A 23 -4.56 20.23 -5.28
N SER A 24 -4.43 21.36 -5.95
CA SER A 24 -4.43 21.49 -7.42
C SER A 24 -3.31 20.71 -8.11
N TYR A 25 -2.19 20.49 -7.42
CA TYR A 25 -1.04 19.75 -7.93
C TYR A 25 -1.06 18.25 -7.63
N ALA A 26 -1.99 17.79 -6.78
CA ALA A 26 -2.10 16.37 -6.46
C ALA A 26 -2.48 15.55 -7.70
N ARG A 27 -1.92 14.37 -7.79
CA ARG A 27 -2.22 13.40 -8.85
C ARG A 27 -2.37 12.02 -8.23
N HIS A 28 -3.05 11.14 -8.92
CA HIS A 28 -3.19 9.75 -8.49
C HIS A 28 -2.98 8.78 -9.64
N ALA A 29 -2.54 7.57 -9.32
CA ALA A 29 -2.44 6.49 -10.29
C ALA A 29 -3.78 5.76 -10.41
N ARG A 30 -4.41 5.82 -11.58
CA ARG A 30 -5.68 5.12 -11.83
C ARG A 30 -5.53 3.59 -11.82
N ASN A 31 -4.32 3.08 -12.09
CA ASN A 31 -4.02 1.65 -12.02
C ASN A 31 -2.56 1.41 -11.60
N PRO A 32 -2.27 1.37 -10.28
CA PRO A 32 -0.90 1.11 -9.78
C PRO A 32 -0.33 -0.23 -10.24
N LYS A 33 -1.19 -1.25 -10.40
CA LYS A 33 -0.77 -2.58 -10.88
C LYS A 33 -0.19 -2.53 -12.30
N LYS A 34 -0.78 -1.74 -13.20
CA LYS A 34 -0.22 -1.56 -14.56
C LYS A 34 1.18 -0.93 -14.53
N ILE A 35 1.41 0.03 -13.63
CA ILE A 35 2.73 0.63 -13.47
C ILE A 35 3.74 -0.44 -13.05
N LEU A 36 3.41 -1.22 -12.03
CA LEU A 36 4.27 -2.30 -11.54
C LEU A 36 4.56 -3.34 -12.65
N LEU A 37 3.54 -3.77 -13.39
CA LEU A 37 3.71 -4.74 -14.47
C LEU A 37 4.62 -4.20 -15.58
N LYS A 38 4.50 -2.91 -15.95
CA LYS A 38 5.39 -2.29 -16.94
C LYS A 38 6.84 -2.20 -16.44
N LEU A 39 7.06 -1.90 -15.18
CA LEU A 39 8.41 -1.91 -14.59
C LEU A 39 8.97 -3.33 -14.57
N PHE A 40 8.16 -4.33 -14.24
CA PHE A 40 8.55 -5.73 -14.25
C PHE A 40 8.87 -6.24 -15.67
N ASP A 41 8.05 -5.92 -16.66
CA ASP A 41 8.33 -6.24 -18.06
C ASP A 41 9.67 -5.63 -18.53
N ASN A 42 9.94 -4.38 -18.11
CA ASN A 42 11.20 -3.72 -18.44
C ASN A 42 12.41 -4.37 -17.75
N PHE A 43 12.21 -4.82 -16.50
CA PHE A 43 13.23 -5.57 -15.76
C PHE A 43 13.60 -6.87 -16.49
N LEU A 44 12.59 -7.64 -16.92
CA LEU A 44 12.82 -8.88 -17.68
C LEU A 44 13.51 -8.64 -19.03
N LYS A 45 13.14 -7.55 -19.73
CA LYS A 45 13.79 -7.16 -21.01
C LYS A 45 15.26 -6.76 -20.86
N LYS A 46 15.69 -6.48 -19.63
CA LYS A 46 17.09 -6.17 -19.28
C LYS A 46 17.79 -7.38 -18.63
N ASP A 47 17.38 -8.58 -19.00
CA ASP A 47 17.92 -9.86 -18.51
C ASP A 47 17.75 -10.09 -17.01
N GLY A 48 16.82 -9.34 -16.38
CA GLY A 48 16.45 -9.58 -14.98
C GLY A 48 15.80 -10.93 -14.80
N LYS A 49 16.16 -11.65 -13.73
CA LYS A 49 15.62 -12.97 -13.41
C LYS A 49 14.65 -12.87 -12.23
N PHE A 50 13.47 -13.42 -12.39
CA PHE A 50 12.47 -13.50 -11.32
C PHE A 50 12.32 -14.93 -10.83
N LEU A 51 12.53 -15.12 -9.52
CA LEU A 51 12.34 -16.40 -8.85
C LEU A 51 11.21 -16.24 -7.82
N LYS A 52 10.13 -16.99 -7.99
CA LYS A 52 9.01 -17.02 -7.03
C LYS A 52 9.34 -18.00 -5.90
N ILE A 53 10.14 -17.56 -4.94
CA ILE A 53 10.64 -18.36 -3.82
C ILE A 53 10.38 -17.63 -2.52
N ASN A 54 9.97 -18.36 -1.49
CA ASN A 54 9.83 -17.84 -0.14
C ASN A 54 11.19 -17.89 0.59
N ILE A 55 11.79 -16.71 0.78
CA ILE A 55 13.05 -16.59 1.54
C ILE A 55 12.74 -16.60 3.03
N GLN A 56 13.36 -17.52 3.75
CA GLN A 56 13.17 -17.69 5.19
C GLN A 56 14.20 -16.94 6.02
N SER A 57 15.43 -16.86 5.54
CA SER A 57 16.51 -16.15 6.24
C SER A 57 17.53 -15.56 5.27
N LEU A 58 18.25 -14.57 5.78
CA LEU A 58 19.43 -13.97 5.18
C LEU A 58 20.58 -14.07 6.17
N ASN A 59 21.69 -14.65 5.76
CA ASN A 59 22.90 -14.79 6.55
C ASN A 59 24.10 -14.24 5.77
N ILE A 60 25.21 -13.99 6.43
CA ILE A 60 26.48 -13.68 5.79
C ILE A 60 27.40 -14.88 5.97
N GLU A 61 27.83 -15.48 4.88
CA GLU A 61 28.74 -16.64 4.83
C GLU A 61 29.93 -16.26 3.92
N GLU A 62 31.14 -16.39 4.39
CA GLU A 62 32.37 -15.99 3.65
C GLU A 62 32.28 -14.59 3.03
N GLU A 63 31.85 -13.64 3.83
CA GLU A 63 31.60 -12.22 3.44
C GLU A 63 30.52 -12.00 2.37
N LYS A 64 29.78 -13.03 1.96
CA LYS A 64 28.70 -12.95 0.98
C LYS A 64 27.32 -13.08 1.62
N PRO A 65 26.32 -12.33 1.16
CA PRO A 65 24.93 -12.54 1.53
C PRO A 65 24.42 -13.88 0.97
N VAL A 66 23.85 -14.71 1.84
CA VAL A 66 23.25 -15.99 1.50
C VAL A 66 21.78 -15.98 1.89
N LEU A 67 20.91 -16.06 0.89
CA LEU A 67 19.46 -16.19 1.06
C LEU A 67 19.09 -17.66 1.14
N LYS A 68 18.36 -18.07 2.19
CA LYS A 68 17.92 -19.46 2.38
C LYS A 68 16.40 -19.56 2.22
N SER A 69 15.97 -20.52 1.42
CA SER A 69 14.60 -21.01 1.32
C SER A 69 14.49 -22.39 1.97
N GLU A 70 13.31 -23.01 1.92
CA GLU A 70 13.12 -24.39 2.42
C GLU A 70 13.93 -25.43 1.66
N VAL A 71 14.18 -25.20 0.37
CA VAL A 71 14.73 -26.21 -0.53
C VAL A 71 16.14 -25.91 -1.01
N GLN A 72 16.58 -24.64 -0.95
CA GLN A 72 17.90 -24.27 -1.49
C GLN A 72 18.40 -22.94 -0.93
N SER A 73 19.70 -22.71 -1.11
CA SER A 73 20.38 -21.47 -0.75
C SER A 73 20.94 -20.78 -1.98
N PHE A 74 20.98 -19.45 -1.93
CA PHE A 74 21.49 -18.60 -3.00
C PHE A 74 22.54 -17.65 -2.43
N SER A 75 23.74 -17.65 -2.99
CA SER A 75 24.77 -16.68 -2.65
C SER A 75 24.83 -15.58 -3.69
N PHE A 76 24.98 -14.33 -3.24
CA PHE A 76 25.05 -13.14 -4.10
C PHE A 76 26.20 -12.23 -3.68
N ASP A 77 26.68 -11.39 -4.60
CA ASP A 77 27.65 -10.37 -4.26
C ASP A 77 27.02 -9.22 -3.47
N LYS A 78 25.75 -8.91 -3.73
CA LYS A 78 24.96 -7.88 -3.03
C LYS A 78 23.50 -8.27 -2.93
N VAL A 79 22.84 -7.83 -1.86
CA VAL A 79 21.41 -8.03 -1.63
C VAL A 79 20.76 -6.71 -1.26
N VAL A 80 19.57 -6.46 -1.82
CA VAL A 80 18.67 -5.37 -1.40
C VAL A 80 17.44 -6.00 -0.73
N ILE A 81 17.19 -5.65 0.53
CA ILE A 81 15.99 -6.08 1.25
C ILE A 81 14.88 -5.07 0.95
N ALA A 82 13.94 -5.43 0.09
CA ALA A 82 12.82 -4.59 -0.32
C ALA A 82 11.46 -5.30 -0.11
N CYS A 83 11.32 -6.00 1.03
CA CYS A 83 10.16 -6.84 1.34
C CYS A 83 9.03 -6.10 2.08
N GLY A 84 9.04 -4.76 2.11
CA GLY A 84 8.02 -3.96 2.78
C GLY A 84 7.91 -4.33 4.27
N ALA A 85 6.70 -4.54 4.78
CA ALA A 85 6.48 -4.89 6.18
C ALA A 85 7.12 -6.22 6.62
N PHE A 86 7.51 -7.07 5.67
CA PHE A 86 8.17 -8.35 5.95
C PHE A 86 9.69 -8.24 6.05
N SER A 87 10.27 -7.07 5.77
CA SER A 87 11.73 -6.86 5.80
C SER A 87 12.34 -7.12 7.18
N LYS A 88 11.60 -6.81 8.26
CA LYS A 88 12.09 -6.94 9.63
C LYS A 88 12.64 -8.34 9.94
N LYS A 89 11.97 -9.40 9.47
CA LYS A 89 12.44 -10.77 9.68
C LYS A 89 13.86 -11.00 9.15
N LEU A 90 14.17 -10.42 7.99
CA LEU A 90 15.49 -10.59 7.37
C LEU A 90 16.55 -9.69 8.03
N THR A 91 16.17 -8.48 8.47
CA THR A 91 17.09 -7.60 9.20
C THR A 91 17.42 -8.12 10.58
N ASP A 92 16.45 -8.75 11.26
CA ASP A 92 16.67 -9.39 12.57
C ASP A 92 17.67 -10.57 12.45
N ASN A 93 17.70 -11.32 11.33
CA ASN A 93 18.73 -12.35 11.09
C ASN A 93 20.15 -11.78 11.02
N LEU A 94 20.28 -10.53 10.62
CA LEU A 94 21.56 -9.82 10.55
C LEU A 94 21.92 -9.11 11.87
N ASN A 95 21.12 -9.29 12.93
CA ASN A 95 21.22 -8.54 14.18
C ASN A 95 21.11 -7.00 13.99
N GLU A 96 20.43 -6.55 12.92
CA GLU A 96 20.13 -5.16 12.67
C GLU A 96 18.67 -4.85 13.05
N LYS A 97 18.53 -4.13 14.16
CA LYS A 97 17.22 -3.76 14.68
C LYS A 97 16.70 -2.50 13.98
N ILE A 98 15.80 -2.68 13.02
CA ILE A 98 15.03 -1.61 12.42
C ILE A 98 13.67 -1.55 13.13
N PRO A 99 13.23 -0.39 13.66
CA PRO A 99 11.95 -0.26 14.36
C PRO A 99 10.77 -0.25 13.38
N LEU A 100 10.76 -1.23 12.48
CA LEU A 100 9.74 -1.43 11.47
C LEU A 100 8.55 -2.17 12.07
N ASP A 101 7.36 -1.62 11.92
CA ASP A 101 6.09 -2.26 12.22
C ASP A 101 5.15 -2.13 11.02
N THR A 102 3.94 -2.65 11.13
CA THR A 102 2.94 -2.56 10.08
C THR A 102 1.71 -1.80 10.52
N GLU A 103 1.35 -0.81 9.72
CA GLU A 103 0.04 -0.21 9.73
C GLU A 103 -0.85 -0.92 8.71
N ARG A 104 -1.83 -1.65 9.21
CA ARG A 104 -2.79 -2.39 8.40
C ARG A 104 -3.80 -1.42 7.80
N GLY A 105 -3.82 -1.31 6.47
CA GLY A 105 -4.75 -0.49 5.71
C GLY A 105 -5.80 -1.33 5.00
N TYR A 106 -7.01 -0.80 4.89
CA TYR A 106 -8.13 -1.51 4.29
C TYR A 106 -8.66 -0.78 3.07
N HIS A 107 -9.13 -1.55 2.08
CA HIS A 107 -9.98 -0.97 1.05
C HIS A 107 -11.10 -1.92 0.61
N VAL A 108 -12.12 -1.31 0.05
CA VAL A 108 -13.17 -1.99 -0.70
C VAL A 108 -13.25 -1.40 -2.10
N HIS A 109 -13.67 -2.21 -3.06
CA HIS A 109 -13.80 -1.82 -4.45
C HIS A 109 -15.25 -1.94 -4.93
N PHE A 110 -15.74 -0.88 -5.60
CA PHE A 110 -17.03 -0.83 -6.26
C PHE A 110 -16.77 -0.70 -7.76
N LYS A 111 -17.17 -1.70 -8.54
CA LYS A 111 -16.91 -1.72 -9.98
C LYS A 111 -17.87 -0.85 -10.77
N ASP A 112 -17.43 -0.45 -11.96
CA ASP A 112 -18.23 0.22 -12.99
C ASP A 112 -18.94 1.50 -12.53
N CYS A 113 -18.39 2.17 -11.53
CA CYS A 113 -18.95 3.41 -10.97
C CYS A 113 -17.88 4.52 -10.80
N GLU A 114 -16.75 4.44 -11.50
CA GLU A 114 -15.68 5.46 -11.49
C GLU A 114 -16.16 6.84 -11.93
N HIS A 115 -17.21 6.89 -12.71
CA HIS A 115 -17.84 8.12 -13.20
C HIS A 115 -18.55 8.94 -12.10
N LEU A 116 -18.81 8.34 -10.93
CA LEU A 116 -19.51 9.03 -9.83
C LEU A 116 -18.69 10.15 -9.21
N ILE A 117 -17.35 10.07 -9.25
CA ILE A 117 -16.45 11.15 -8.83
C ILE A 117 -15.34 11.35 -9.85
N SER A 118 -14.85 12.57 -9.99
CA SER A 118 -13.84 12.92 -10.99
C SER A 118 -12.39 12.84 -10.45
N ARG A 119 -12.23 12.87 -9.14
CA ARG A 119 -10.94 12.96 -8.45
C ARG A 119 -10.95 12.25 -7.10
N PRO A 120 -9.78 11.94 -6.51
CA PRO A 120 -9.73 11.46 -5.13
C PRO A 120 -10.30 12.47 -4.15
N VAL A 121 -11.18 12.01 -3.26
CA VAL A 121 -11.77 12.81 -2.20
C VAL A 121 -11.55 12.13 -0.86
N VAL A 122 -11.04 12.89 0.12
CA VAL A 122 -10.80 12.40 1.48
C VAL A 122 -11.81 13.07 2.43
N PHE A 123 -12.52 12.24 3.16
CA PHE A 123 -13.46 12.65 4.22
C PHE A 123 -12.72 12.59 5.56
N ALA A 124 -12.01 13.67 5.90
CA ALA A 124 -11.08 13.71 7.05
C ALA A 124 -11.77 13.38 8.38
N ASN A 125 -12.97 13.93 8.59
CA ASN A 125 -13.78 13.70 9.80
C ASN A 125 -14.32 12.26 9.93
N ARG A 126 -14.22 11.44 8.88
CA ARG A 126 -14.68 10.05 8.84
C ARG A 126 -13.55 9.04 8.62
N GLY A 127 -12.32 9.52 8.39
CA GLY A 127 -11.13 8.70 8.27
C GLY A 127 -11.10 7.77 7.05
N PHE A 128 -11.73 8.16 5.92
CA PHE A 128 -11.65 7.41 4.67
C PHE A 128 -11.57 8.32 3.45
N GLY A 129 -11.13 7.75 2.34
CA GLY A 129 -11.10 8.41 1.04
C GLY A 129 -11.71 7.54 -0.05
N ILE A 130 -12.20 8.17 -1.11
CA ILE A 130 -12.72 7.53 -2.31
C ILE A 130 -11.88 8.00 -3.49
N THR A 131 -11.45 7.06 -4.32
CA THR A 131 -10.57 7.33 -5.47
C THR A 131 -11.14 6.69 -6.73
N PRO A 132 -11.33 7.44 -7.83
CA PRO A 132 -11.70 6.87 -9.11
C PRO A 132 -10.51 6.09 -9.69
N MET A 133 -10.70 4.80 -9.84
CA MET A 133 -9.73 3.89 -10.42
C MET A 133 -10.13 3.57 -11.86
N GLU A 134 -9.34 2.78 -12.58
CA GLU A 134 -9.62 2.39 -13.98
C GLU A 134 -10.90 1.55 -14.13
N GLN A 135 -11.29 0.82 -13.09
CA GLN A 135 -12.40 -0.14 -13.12
C GLN A 135 -13.43 0.10 -12.01
N GLY A 136 -13.60 1.35 -11.58
CA GLY A 136 -14.57 1.68 -10.54
C GLY A 136 -14.01 2.57 -9.44
N LEU A 137 -14.65 2.58 -8.28
CA LEU A 137 -14.22 3.37 -7.13
C LEU A 137 -13.53 2.50 -6.08
N ARG A 138 -12.40 2.97 -5.59
CA ARG A 138 -11.72 2.39 -4.43
C ARG A 138 -11.97 3.25 -3.20
N VAL A 139 -12.57 2.66 -2.19
CA VAL A 139 -12.76 3.29 -0.88
C VAL A 139 -11.68 2.76 0.06
N VAL A 140 -10.83 3.65 0.54
CA VAL A 140 -9.69 3.31 1.41
C VAL A 140 -9.81 4.04 2.74
N GLY A 141 -9.32 3.44 3.80
CA GLY A 141 -9.26 4.14 5.09
C GLY A 141 -8.90 3.19 6.21
N THR A 142 -8.97 3.74 7.38
CA THR A 142 -8.63 3.11 8.65
C THR A 142 -7.17 2.68 8.73
N VAL A 143 -6.61 2.79 9.92
CA VAL A 143 -5.30 2.27 10.29
C VAL A 143 -5.49 1.34 11.47
N GLU A 144 -4.82 0.20 11.44
CA GLU A 144 -4.86 -0.77 12.52
C GLU A 144 -3.46 -1.26 12.84
N PHE A 145 -3.08 -1.20 14.10
CA PHE A 145 -1.89 -1.84 14.63
C PHE A 145 -2.28 -3.25 15.08
N GLY A 146 -2.09 -4.23 14.23
CA GLY A 146 -2.54 -5.61 14.48
C GLY A 146 -1.54 -6.66 13.98
N GLY A 147 -0.32 -6.26 13.66
CA GLY A 147 0.72 -7.14 13.16
C GLY A 147 0.36 -7.79 11.80
N LEU A 148 1.18 -8.76 11.41
CA LEU A 148 1.08 -9.38 10.08
C LEU A 148 0.10 -10.57 10.02
N ASN A 149 -0.23 -11.19 11.18
CA ASN A 149 -0.91 -12.49 11.21
C ASN A 149 -2.41 -12.43 11.50
N ASN A 150 -2.92 -11.30 12.01
CA ASN A 150 -4.33 -11.18 12.33
C ASN A 150 -5.20 -11.19 11.07
N PRO A 151 -6.39 -11.80 11.10
CA PRO A 151 -7.30 -11.82 9.95
C PRO A 151 -7.81 -10.42 9.61
N LEU A 152 -8.39 -10.26 8.43
CA LEU A 152 -9.06 -9.05 7.99
C LEU A 152 -10.25 -8.71 8.92
N SER A 153 -10.31 -7.45 9.38
CA SER A 153 -11.40 -6.98 10.26
C SER A 153 -12.65 -6.62 9.45
N LYS A 154 -13.69 -7.43 9.59
CA LYS A 154 -14.99 -7.21 8.93
C LYS A 154 -15.70 -5.94 9.40
N SER A 155 -15.46 -5.49 10.62
CA SER A 155 -16.04 -4.24 11.13
C SER A 155 -15.45 -3.02 10.40
N ARG A 156 -14.14 -3.01 10.11
CA ARG A 156 -13.48 -1.95 9.36
C ARG A 156 -13.95 -1.90 7.91
N ILE A 157 -14.12 -3.05 7.28
CA ILE A 157 -14.73 -3.14 5.94
C ILE A 157 -16.14 -2.56 5.93
N ARG A 158 -17.00 -2.95 6.88
CA ARG A 158 -18.37 -2.39 6.99
C ARG A 158 -18.36 -0.87 7.17
N ASN A 159 -17.43 -0.34 7.96
CA ASN A 159 -17.31 1.11 8.15
C ASN A 159 -16.97 1.84 6.85
N LEU A 160 -16.07 1.28 6.02
CA LEU A 160 -15.75 1.84 4.70
C LEU A 160 -16.96 1.81 3.76
N ILE A 161 -17.67 0.68 3.69
CA ILE A 161 -18.88 0.54 2.86
C ILE A 161 -19.96 1.53 3.29
N ASN A 162 -20.24 1.60 4.60
CA ASN A 162 -21.26 2.50 5.14
C ASN A 162 -20.87 3.97 4.94
N GLY A 163 -19.59 4.30 5.12
CA GLY A 163 -19.06 5.64 4.86
C GLY A 163 -19.25 6.06 3.40
N ALA A 164 -18.89 5.19 2.46
CA ALA A 164 -19.07 5.45 1.04
C ALA A 164 -20.54 5.64 0.66
N LYS A 165 -21.44 4.75 1.10
CA LYS A 165 -22.89 4.84 0.85
C LYS A 165 -23.52 6.07 1.52
N TYR A 166 -22.96 6.53 2.62
CA TYR A 166 -23.41 7.76 3.25
C TYR A 166 -23.08 9.00 2.40
N MET A 167 -21.94 8.99 1.71
CA MET A 167 -21.44 10.13 0.94
C MET A 167 -21.86 10.13 -0.54
N LEU A 168 -22.09 8.95 -1.11
CA LEU A 168 -22.47 8.78 -2.53
C LEU A 168 -23.69 7.90 -2.68
N ASP A 169 -24.62 8.33 -3.55
CA ASP A 169 -25.70 7.47 -4.04
C ASP A 169 -25.25 6.68 -5.28
N GLY A 170 -26.02 5.68 -5.64
CA GLY A 170 -25.79 4.88 -6.85
C GLY A 170 -24.61 3.90 -6.78
N LEU A 171 -24.02 3.68 -5.61
CA LEU A 171 -22.97 2.68 -5.45
C LEU A 171 -23.54 1.26 -5.61
N PRO A 172 -22.94 0.42 -6.49
CA PRO A 172 -23.33 -0.97 -6.63
C PRO A 172 -22.94 -1.79 -5.39
N LYS A 173 -23.11 -3.11 -5.46
CA LYS A 173 -22.53 -4.01 -4.46
C LYS A 173 -21.00 -3.96 -4.57
N HIS A 174 -20.31 -3.86 -3.43
CA HIS A 174 -18.84 -3.97 -3.42
C HIS A 174 -18.43 -5.42 -3.77
N GLU A 175 -17.29 -5.57 -4.42
CA GLU A 175 -16.81 -6.88 -4.84
C GLU A 175 -15.61 -7.33 -4.05
N ASP A 176 -14.58 -6.50 -3.95
CA ASP A 176 -13.31 -6.87 -3.34
C ASP A 176 -13.12 -6.18 -1.98
N GLU A 177 -12.73 -6.99 -1.00
CA GLU A 177 -12.26 -6.55 0.31
C GLU A 177 -10.77 -6.84 0.42
N TRP A 178 -9.98 -5.84 0.76
CA TRP A 178 -8.53 -5.99 0.79
C TRP A 178 -7.94 -5.44 2.08
N LEU A 179 -6.91 -6.14 2.54
CA LEU A 179 -6.04 -5.76 3.64
C LEU A 179 -4.61 -5.67 3.13
N GLY A 180 -3.95 -4.54 3.38
CA GLY A 180 -2.53 -4.34 3.09
C GLY A 180 -1.72 -3.99 4.32
N PHE A 181 -0.45 -4.35 4.25
CA PHE A 181 0.53 -4.13 5.31
C PHE A 181 1.44 -2.98 4.90
N ARG A 182 1.18 -1.78 5.41
CA ARG A 182 2.06 -0.63 5.18
C ARG A 182 3.29 -0.77 6.07
N PRO A 183 4.50 -0.78 5.50
CA PRO A 183 5.71 -0.71 6.30
C PRO A 183 5.81 0.68 6.92
N SER A 184 5.83 0.75 8.23
CA SER A 184 5.83 2.02 8.96
C SER A 184 6.97 2.06 9.98
N LEU A 185 7.62 3.21 10.04
CA LEU A 185 8.63 3.54 11.04
C LEU A 185 8.11 4.67 11.94
N PRO A 186 8.63 4.85 13.15
CA PRO A 186 8.13 5.86 14.09
C PRO A 186 8.17 7.29 13.57
N ASP A 187 9.11 7.60 12.67
CA ASP A 187 9.29 8.91 12.03
C ASP A 187 8.63 9.03 10.65
N PHE A 188 7.97 7.96 10.18
CA PHE A 188 7.36 7.84 8.85
C PHE A 188 8.34 8.03 7.67
N LEU A 189 9.65 7.97 7.89
CA LEU A 189 10.65 8.07 6.84
C LEU A 189 11.07 6.67 6.36
N PRO A 190 11.34 6.48 5.05
CA PRO A 190 11.85 5.22 4.55
C PRO A 190 13.30 4.99 4.98
N VAL A 191 13.65 3.75 5.29
CA VAL A 191 15.05 3.33 5.43
C VAL A 191 15.58 2.97 4.04
N ILE A 192 16.49 3.78 3.52
CA ILE A 192 17.12 3.58 2.21
C ILE A 192 18.62 3.79 2.37
N GLY A 193 19.41 2.76 2.10
CA GLY A 193 20.87 2.87 2.17
C GLY A 193 21.55 1.54 2.47
N PRO A 194 22.88 1.57 2.68
CA PRO A 194 23.64 0.39 3.05
C PRO A 194 23.35 -0.01 4.50
N SER A 195 23.46 -1.30 4.78
CA SER A 195 23.53 -1.84 6.14
C SER A 195 24.70 -1.18 6.91
N LYS A 196 24.52 -1.02 8.22
CA LYS A 196 25.61 -0.50 9.08
C LYS A 196 26.73 -1.53 9.29
N ASN A 197 26.37 -2.81 9.26
CA ASN A 197 27.29 -3.89 9.60
C ASN A 197 27.84 -4.63 8.37
N TYR A 198 27.14 -4.58 7.23
CA TYR A 198 27.46 -5.39 6.06
C TYR A 198 27.44 -4.57 4.78
N LYS A 199 28.62 -4.30 4.21
CA LYS A 199 28.81 -3.50 2.99
C LYS A 199 28.07 -4.02 1.74
N ASN A 200 27.61 -5.27 1.78
CA ASN A 200 26.97 -5.98 0.67
C ASN A 200 25.45 -6.06 0.83
N VAL A 201 24.88 -5.50 1.90
CA VAL A 201 23.44 -5.50 2.19
C VAL A 201 22.91 -4.07 2.15
N PHE A 202 21.75 -3.91 1.54
CA PHE A 202 21.06 -2.62 1.36
C PHE A 202 19.58 -2.74 1.70
N TYR A 203 18.97 -1.61 2.05
CA TYR A 203 17.56 -1.44 2.38
C TYR A 203 16.87 -0.45 1.45
#